data_10c626e9b2393aae22ebc4b3689882b1
#
_entry.id   10c626e9b2393aae22ebc4b3689882b1
#
_cell.length_a   1.000
_cell.length_b   1.000
_cell.length_c   1.000
_cell.angle_alpha   90.00
_cell.angle_beta   90.00
_cell.angle_gamma   90.00
#
_symmetry.space_group_name_H-M   'P 1'
#
loop_
_entity.id
_entity.type
_entity.pdbx_description
1 polymer ?
#
loop_
_entity_poly.entity_id
_entity_poly.type
_entity_poly.pdbx_seq_one_letter_code
_entity_poly.pdbx_strand_id
1 'polypeptide(L)'
;MSKKSTRQAYGEALVELGRINNDIVVLDADLSKSTKTDLFKKEFPKRHLNIGIAEADLMGTAAGFATCGKIPFASTFAMFAAGRAFEQIRNTIAYPKLNVKIAPTHAGISVGEDGGSHQSIEDIALMRAIPGMVVLCPCDAVETKKMVFAAAEYNGPVYLRLGRLDVETVLDDNYDFQIGIANTLKEGNDVTIVSTGLLTQEALKAAEELAKENISIRVINCGTIKPLDGETILKAAQETKFIITAEEHSVIGGLGSAVSEFLSETHPTLVKKLGVYDKFGQSGKGAEMLEKCELTAAKLISMVKENLK
;
A
#
# COMPACT_ATOMS: atom_id res chain seq x y z
N MET A 1 15.94 8.24 -13.18
CA MET A 1 14.60 8.35 -12.56
C MET A 1 14.76 8.99 -11.18
N SER A 2 13.82 9.85 -10.76
CA SER A 2 13.84 10.42 -9.42
C SER A 2 13.46 9.35 -8.39
N LYS A 3 14.01 9.46 -7.17
CA LYS A 3 13.64 8.57 -6.05
C LYS A 3 13.00 9.41 -4.96
N LYS A 4 11.89 8.93 -4.42
CA LYS A 4 11.18 9.56 -3.30
C LYS A 4 10.39 8.53 -2.53
N SER A 5 10.38 8.63 -1.20
CA SER A 5 9.53 7.75 -0.38
C SER A 5 8.06 8.14 -0.49
N THR A 6 7.19 7.14 -0.42
CA THR A 6 5.74 7.38 -0.44
C THR A 6 5.29 8.24 0.74
N ARG A 7 5.90 8.09 1.93
CA ARG A 7 5.62 8.98 3.07
C ARG A 7 5.99 10.45 2.81
N GLN A 8 7.08 10.73 2.07
CA GLN A 8 7.45 12.10 1.71
C GLN A 8 6.43 12.69 0.74
N ALA A 9 6.06 11.93 -0.30
CA ALA A 9 5.03 12.33 -1.24
C ALA A 9 3.67 12.57 -0.56
N TYR A 10 3.33 11.74 0.43
CA TYR A 10 2.14 11.91 1.28
C TYR A 10 2.14 13.25 2.01
N GLY A 11 3.23 13.57 2.72
CA GLY A 11 3.33 14.84 3.44
C GLY A 11 3.20 16.06 2.54
N GLU A 12 3.82 16.02 1.35
CA GLU A 12 3.71 17.08 0.33
C GLU A 12 2.28 17.18 -0.22
N ALA A 13 1.66 16.06 -0.54
CA ALA A 13 0.28 16.00 -1.03
C ALA A 13 -0.74 16.53 0.00
N LEU A 14 -0.52 16.26 1.29
CA LEU A 14 -1.36 16.83 2.36
C LEU A 14 -1.30 18.35 2.39
N VAL A 15 -0.11 18.94 2.18
CA VAL A 15 0.04 20.40 2.11
C VAL A 15 -0.75 20.96 0.93
N GLU A 16 -0.61 20.39 -0.25
CA GLU A 16 -1.36 20.81 -1.44
C GLU A 16 -2.87 20.69 -1.22
N LEU A 17 -3.32 19.56 -0.68
CA LEU A 17 -4.72 19.30 -0.37
C LEU A 17 -5.25 20.28 0.68
N GLY A 18 -4.47 20.58 1.71
CA GLY A 18 -4.83 21.54 2.75
C GLY A 18 -5.01 22.98 2.27
N ARG A 19 -4.36 23.36 1.17
CA ARG A 19 -4.53 24.68 0.54
C ARG A 19 -5.88 24.84 -0.15
N ILE A 20 -6.41 23.75 -0.70
CA ILE A 20 -7.65 23.78 -1.48
C ILE A 20 -8.88 23.30 -0.69
N ASN A 21 -8.69 22.60 0.42
CA ASN A 21 -9.78 22.09 1.24
C ASN A 21 -9.55 22.38 2.74
N ASN A 22 -10.40 23.23 3.31
CA ASN A 22 -10.33 23.64 4.73
C ASN A 22 -10.89 22.58 5.71
N ASP A 23 -11.51 21.53 5.22
CA ASP A 23 -12.04 20.46 6.06
C ASP A 23 -11.00 19.38 6.34
N ILE A 24 -9.86 19.45 5.66
CA ILE A 24 -8.71 18.56 5.95
C ILE A 24 -8.11 18.91 7.30
N VAL A 25 -8.06 17.92 8.18
CA VAL A 25 -7.33 17.95 9.46
C VAL A 25 -6.36 16.77 9.51
N VAL A 26 -5.20 16.99 10.09
CA VAL A 26 -4.15 15.96 10.17
C VAL A 26 -3.83 15.66 11.63
N LEU A 27 -3.85 14.40 11.97
CA LEU A 27 -3.57 13.92 13.33
C LEU A 27 -2.37 12.99 13.32
N ASP A 28 -1.57 13.02 14.38
CA ASP A 28 -0.34 12.22 14.49
C ASP A 28 -0.13 11.73 15.94
N ALA A 29 0.48 10.57 16.08
CA ALA A 29 0.80 9.96 17.37
C ALA A 29 2.27 10.18 17.76
N ASP A 30 2.69 11.46 17.84
CA ASP A 30 4.05 11.92 18.19
C ASP A 30 5.16 11.47 17.23
N LEU A 31 4.80 11.21 15.96
CA LEU A 31 5.70 10.74 14.92
C LEU A 31 5.77 11.68 13.69
N SER A 32 5.34 12.94 13.83
CA SER A 32 5.10 13.85 12.70
C SER A 32 6.30 14.02 11.76
N LYS A 33 7.54 14.02 12.27
CA LYS A 33 8.76 14.06 11.43
C LYS A 33 8.96 12.77 10.63
N SER A 34 8.61 11.63 11.20
CA SER A 34 8.72 10.32 10.55
C SER A 34 7.63 10.09 9.53
N THR A 35 6.39 10.43 9.86
CA THR A 35 5.21 10.32 8.99
C THR A 35 5.14 11.42 7.93
N LYS A 36 5.95 12.50 8.07
CA LYS A 36 5.95 13.70 7.23
C LYS A 36 4.72 14.60 7.38
N THR A 37 3.89 14.37 8.38
CA THR A 37 2.79 15.28 8.74
C THR A 37 3.29 16.61 9.28
N ASP A 38 4.57 16.71 9.69
CA ASP A 38 5.21 17.97 10.07
C ASP A 38 5.23 19.01 8.93
N LEU A 39 5.18 18.60 7.67
CA LEU A 39 5.05 19.49 6.52
C LEU A 39 3.69 20.21 6.57
N PHE A 40 2.62 19.48 6.81
CA PHE A 40 1.28 20.06 6.98
C PHE A 40 1.21 20.95 8.24
N LYS A 41 1.80 20.51 9.34
CA LYS A 41 1.86 21.28 10.60
C LYS A 41 2.51 22.65 10.42
N LYS A 42 3.58 22.75 9.62
CA LYS A 42 4.30 24.00 9.36
C LYS A 42 3.41 25.03 8.67
N GLU A 43 2.56 24.61 7.76
CA GLU A 43 1.70 25.51 6.98
C GLU A 43 0.35 25.71 7.67
N PHE A 44 -0.20 24.66 8.29
CA PHE A 44 -1.53 24.67 8.90
C PHE A 44 -1.51 24.26 10.37
N PRO A 45 -0.82 24.99 11.27
CA PRO A 45 -0.64 24.57 12.67
C PRO A 45 -1.94 24.42 13.45
N LYS A 46 -3.02 25.12 13.06
CA LYS A 46 -4.34 25.00 13.70
C LYS A 46 -5.18 23.82 13.22
N ARG A 47 -4.73 23.12 12.17
CA ARG A 47 -5.39 21.95 11.59
C ARG A 47 -4.56 20.69 11.75
N HIS A 48 -3.46 20.77 12.51
CA HIS A 48 -2.63 19.62 12.87
C HIS A 48 -2.67 19.39 14.38
N LEU A 49 -2.96 18.16 14.79
CA LEU A 49 -3.01 17.76 16.19
C LEU A 49 -2.01 16.62 16.45
N ASN A 50 -1.23 16.77 17.51
CA ASN A 50 -0.44 15.68 18.03
C ASN A 50 -1.17 15.10 19.25
N ILE A 51 -1.58 13.82 19.14
CA ILE A 51 -2.36 13.13 20.20
C ILE A 51 -1.42 12.48 21.24
N GLY A 52 -0.10 12.48 20.97
CA GLY A 52 0.86 11.72 21.76
C GLY A 52 0.93 10.25 21.34
N ILE A 53 1.69 9.45 22.10
CA ILE A 53 1.86 8.01 21.84
C ILE A 53 0.62 7.25 22.34
N ALA A 54 -0.51 7.45 21.64
CA ALA A 54 -1.83 6.95 22.03
C ALA A 54 -2.68 6.65 20.78
N GLU A 55 -2.35 5.58 20.04
CA GLU A 55 -2.93 5.29 18.73
C GLU A 55 -4.42 4.97 18.79
N ALA A 56 -4.92 4.39 19.87
CA ALA A 56 -6.35 4.16 20.07
C ALA A 56 -7.10 5.51 20.21
N ASP A 57 -6.54 6.47 20.96
CA ASP A 57 -7.10 7.82 21.09
C ASP A 57 -6.97 8.60 19.76
N LEU A 58 -5.86 8.44 19.04
CA LEU A 58 -5.68 9.00 17.69
C LEU A 58 -6.86 8.62 16.78
N MET A 59 -7.22 7.35 16.73
CA MET A 59 -8.31 6.86 15.88
C MET A 59 -9.68 7.30 16.40
N GLY A 60 -9.90 7.30 17.72
CA GLY A 60 -11.12 7.84 18.34
C GLY A 60 -11.31 9.33 18.07
N THR A 61 -10.25 10.13 18.21
CA THR A 61 -10.26 11.57 17.94
C THR A 61 -10.51 11.85 16.45
N ALA A 62 -9.87 11.08 15.53
CA ALA A 62 -10.14 11.18 14.11
C ALA A 62 -11.61 10.88 13.77
N ALA A 63 -12.19 9.84 14.39
CA ALA A 63 -13.62 9.54 14.25
C ALA A 63 -14.49 10.72 14.70
N GLY A 64 -14.17 11.35 15.84
CA GLY A 64 -14.87 12.53 16.34
C GLY A 64 -14.82 13.69 15.35
N PHE A 65 -13.66 13.98 14.74
CA PHE A 65 -13.58 15.01 13.69
C PHE A 65 -14.45 14.69 12.46
N ALA A 66 -14.49 13.42 12.05
CA ALA A 66 -15.32 13.00 10.93
C ALA A 66 -16.82 13.19 11.21
N THR A 67 -17.29 12.97 12.43
CA THR A 67 -18.70 13.24 12.82
C THR A 67 -19.04 14.72 12.80
N CYS A 68 -18.03 15.60 12.89
CA CYS A 68 -18.18 17.05 12.76
C CYS A 68 -18.00 17.57 11.32
N GLY A 69 -18.00 16.67 10.31
CA GLY A 69 -17.90 17.04 8.90
C GLY A 69 -16.46 17.32 8.43
N LYS A 70 -15.45 17.04 9.23
CA LYS A 70 -14.06 17.15 8.79
C LYS A 70 -13.59 15.86 8.07
N ILE A 71 -12.49 15.98 7.34
CA ILE A 71 -11.81 14.88 6.65
C ILE A 71 -10.46 14.66 7.35
N PRO A 72 -10.43 13.85 8.42
CA PRO A 72 -9.20 13.59 9.16
C PRO A 72 -8.29 12.60 8.43
N PHE A 73 -7.00 12.94 8.36
CA PHE A 73 -5.90 12.04 8.03
C PHE A 73 -5.16 11.69 9.33
N ALA A 74 -5.26 10.44 9.76
CA ALA A 74 -4.66 9.94 11.00
C ALA A 74 -3.40 9.14 10.69
N SER A 75 -2.25 9.58 11.20
CA SER A 75 -0.93 9.03 10.87
C SER A 75 -0.18 8.55 12.11
N THR A 76 0.40 7.37 12.00
CA THR A 76 1.34 6.74 12.91
C THR A 76 2.14 5.69 12.12
N PHE A 77 2.86 4.77 12.76
CA PHE A 77 3.44 3.63 12.04
C PHE A 77 2.39 2.55 11.78
N ALA A 78 2.55 1.81 10.67
CA ALA A 78 1.58 0.82 10.23
C ALA A 78 1.31 -0.26 11.29
N MET A 79 2.36 -0.74 11.97
CA MET A 79 2.23 -1.72 13.05
C MET A 79 1.33 -1.20 14.19
N PHE A 80 1.43 0.08 14.52
CA PHE A 80 0.68 0.65 15.62
C PHE A 80 -0.74 1.04 15.20
N ALA A 81 -0.96 1.49 13.97
CA ALA A 81 -2.30 1.69 13.44
C ALA A 81 -3.06 0.37 13.36
N ALA A 82 -2.52 -0.59 12.60
CA ALA A 82 -3.20 -1.85 12.31
C ALA A 82 -3.24 -2.81 13.52
N GLY A 83 -2.19 -2.84 14.34
CA GLY A 83 -2.13 -3.71 15.52
C GLY A 83 -2.79 -3.11 16.75
N ARG A 84 -2.25 -1.99 17.26
CA ARG A 84 -2.66 -1.40 18.55
C ARG A 84 -4.04 -0.77 18.53
N ALA A 85 -4.42 -0.10 17.42
CA ALA A 85 -5.69 0.61 17.29
C ALA A 85 -6.71 -0.13 16.39
N PHE A 86 -6.53 -1.42 16.15
CA PHE A 86 -7.39 -2.20 15.25
C PHE A 86 -8.87 -2.13 15.62
N GLU A 87 -9.18 -2.26 16.92
CA GLU A 87 -10.56 -2.23 17.40
C GLU A 87 -11.21 -0.87 17.11
N GLN A 88 -10.51 0.25 17.36
CA GLN A 88 -11.03 1.60 17.10
C GLN A 88 -11.22 1.83 15.60
N ILE A 89 -10.31 1.35 14.76
CA ILE A 89 -10.48 1.40 13.30
C ILE A 89 -11.73 0.60 12.88
N ARG A 90 -11.90 -0.60 13.42
CA ARG A 90 -13.02 -1.47 13.07
C ARG A 90 -14.37 -0.92 13.58
N ASN A 91 -14.48 -0.64 14.87
CA ASN A 91 -15.76 -0.35 15.51
C ASN A 91 -16.10 1.14 15.53
N THR A 92 -15.10 2.01 15.72
CA THR A 92 -15.36 3.45 15.84
C THR A 92 -15.33 4.15 14.48
N ILE A 93 -14.55 3.65 13.51
CA ILE A 93 -14.43 4.27 12.19
C ILE A 93 -15.22 3.49 11.12
N ALA A 94 -14.91 2.21 10.91
CA ALA A 94 -15.43 1.46 9.77
C ALA A 94 -16.90 1.06 9.94
N TYR A 95 -17.30 0.59 11.13
CA TYR A 95 -18.67 0.18 11.39
C TYR A 95 -19.71 1.29 11.12
N PRO A 96 -19.52 2.53 11.60
CA PRO A 96 -20.38 3.66 11.24
C PRO A 96 -20.04 4.30 9.89
N LYS A 97 -19.09 3.78 9.13
CA LYS A 97 -18.64 4.27 7.81
C LYS A 97 -18.15 5.72 7.82
N LEU A 98 -17.44 6.13 8.86
CA LEU A 98 -16.93 7.49 9.00
C LEU A 98 -15.86 7.80 7.95
N ASN A 99 -15.84 9.06 7.52
CA ASN A 99 -14.93 9.58 6.51
C ASN A 99 -13.52 9.85 7.10
N VAL A 100 -12.83 8.80 7.54
CA VAL A 100 -11.48 8.86 8.12
C VAL A 100 -10.46 8.22 7.19
N LYS A 101 -9.32 8.90 7.00
CA LYS A 101 -8.17 8.40 6.24
C LYS A 101 -7.09 7.94 7.21
N ILE A 102 -6.97 6.65 7.39
CA ILE A 102 -5.91 6.02 8.18
C ILE A 102 -4.70 5.90 7.25
N ALA A 103 -3.71 6.78 7.43
CA ALA A 103 -2.56 6.88 6.53
C ALA A 103 -1.25 6.62 7.29
N PRO A 104 -1.00 5.36 7.69
CA PRO A 104 0.20 5.01 8.39
C PRO A 104 1.40 4.91 7.44
N THR A 105 2.58 5.12 8.01
CA THR A 105 3.87 4.97 7.32
C THR A 105 4.66 3.80 7.90
N HIS A 106 5.84 3.53 7.37
CA HIS A 106 6.72 2.46 7.87
C HIS A 106 6.07 1.08 7.80
N ALA A 107 5.27 0.82 6.75
CA ALA A 107 4.73 -0.51 6.50
C ALA A 107 5.77 -1.43 5.87
N GLY A 108 5.63 -2.73 6.12
CA GLY A 108 6.45 -3.77 5.50
C GLY A 108 7.75 -4.10 6.24
N ILE A 109 8.59 -4.89 5.58
CA ILE A 109 9.86 -5.39 6.12
C ILE A 109 10.98 -4.36 5.99
N SER A 110 10.83 -3.39 5.07
CA SER A 110 11.85 -2.39 4.75
C SER A 110 11.90 -1.20 5.73
N VAL A 111 11.19 -1.28 6.84
CA VAL A 111 11.28 -0.31 7.95
C VAL A 111 12.72 -0.09 8.37
N GLY A 112 13.52 -1.14 8.38
CA GLY A 112 14.93 -1.05 8.62
C GLY A 112 15.33 -1.37 10.07
N GLU A 113 16.16 -0.52 10.65
CA GLU A 113 16.85 -0.75 11.92
C GLU A 113 15.91 -0.93 13.12
N ASP A 114 14.71 -0.37 13.06
CA ASP A 114 13.69 -0.51 14.12
C ASP A 114 13.26 -1.97 14.33
N GLY A 115 13.44 -2.82 13.31
CA GLY A 115 13.33 -4.27 13.40
C GLY A 115 11.90 -4.80 13.49
N GLY A 116 11.80 -6.10 13.83
CA GLY A 116 10.57 -6.87 13.75
C GLY A 116 9.38 -6.33 14.54
N SER A 117 9.61 -5.60 15.63
CA SER A 117 8.53 -4.98 16.41
C SER A 117 7.84 -3.81 15.70
N HIS A 118 8.47 -3.24 14.67
CA HIS A 118 7.97 -2.11 13.88
C HIS A 118 7.61 -2.50 12.45
N GLN A 119 8.05 -3.66 11.98
CA GLN A 119 7.80 -4.18 10.65
C GLN A 119 6.38 -4.75 10.56
N SER A 120 5.45 -3.96 10.00
CA SER A 120 4.08 -4.39 9.78
C SER A 120 3.99 -5.19 8.49
N ILE A 121 3.78 -6.50 8.62
CA ILE A 121 3.62 -7.44 7.51
C ILE A 121 2.24 -8.10 7.51
N GLU A 122 1.34 -7.66 8.40
CA GLU A 122 -0.02 -8.18 8.58
C GLU A 122 -1.09 -7.11 8.32
N ASP A 123 -0.72 -5.87 8.14
CA ASP A 123 -1.61 -4.72 8.07
C ASP A 123 -2.62 -4.79 6.91
N ILE A 124 -2.20 -5.23 5.72
CA ILE A 124 -3.12 -5.42 4.59
C ILE A 124 -4.16 -6.49 4.94
N ALA A 125 -3.75 -7.61 5.52
CA ALA A 125 -4.66 -8.70 5.90
C ALA A 125 -5.72 -8.22 6.90
N LEU A 126 -5.30 -7.51 7.95
CA LEU A 126 -6.17 -6.95 8.97
C LEU A 126 -7.16 -5.95 8.38
N MET A 127 -6.70 -5.02 7.55
CA MET A 127 -7.56 -3.99 6.96
C MET A 127 -8.50 -4.56 5.88
N ARG A 128 -8.05 -5.55 5.10
CA ARG A 128 -8.93 -6.25 4.14
C ARG A 128 -10.10 -6.95 4.82
N ALA A 129 -9.90 -7.50 6.02
CA ALA A 129 -10.94 -8.19 6.77
C ALA A 129 -12.06 -7.25 7.28
N ILE A 130 -11.82 -5.93 7.37
CA ILE A 130 -12.81 -4.98 7.86
C ILE A 130 -13.84 -4.65 6.76
N PRO A 131 -15.18 -4.88 6.99
CA PRO A 131 -16.21 -4.52 6.01
C PRO A 131 -16.17 -3.02 5.66
N GLY A 132 -16.29 -2.70 4.36
CA GLY A 132 -16.34 -1.31 3.86
C GLY A 132 -15.02 -0.54 3.89
N MET A 133 -13.94 -1.10 4.42
CA MET A 133 -12.61 -0.48 4.37
C MET A 133 -12.05 -0.52 2.96
N VAL A 134 -11.62 0.63 2.43
CA VAL A 134 -10.80 0.72 1.22
C VAL A 134 -9.34 0.57 1.62
N VAL A 135 -8.56 -0.25 0.87
CA VAL A 135 -7.14 -0.50 1.16
C VAL A 135 -6.30 -0.12 -0.05
N LEU A 136 -5.47 0.90 0.12
CA LEU A 136 -4.59 1.49 -0.91
C LEU A 136 -3.12 1.27 -0.55
N CYS A 137 -2.30 0.95 -1.55
CA CYS A 137 -0.85 0.77 -1.38
C CYS A 137 -0.11 1.30 -2.62
N PRO A 138 0.34 2.56 -2.62
CA PRO A 138 0.96 3.19 -3.77
C PRO A 138 2.35 2.61 -4.08
N CYS A 139 2.67 2.49 -5.36
CA CYS A 139 3.97 2.00 -5.83
C CYS A 139 5.06 3.08 -5.86
N ASP A 140 4.69 4.36 -6.00
CA ASP A 140 5.63 5.48 -6.06
C ASP A 140 5.04 6.82 -5.57
N ALA A 141 5.80 7.89 -5.75
CA ALA A 141 5.41 9.23 -5.30
C ALA A 141 4.24 9.81 -6.10
N VAL A 142 4.14 9.52 -7.40
CA VAL A 142 3.05 9.99 -8.26
C VAL A 142 1.74 9.36 -7.84
N GLU A 143 1.72 8.04 -7.72
CA GLU A 143 0.53 7.32 -7.27
C GLU A 143 0.12 7.73 -5.85
N THR A 144 1.10 7.94 -4.95
CA THR A 144 0.82 8.42 -3.58
C THR A 144 0.05 9.73 -3.59
N LYS A 145 0.51 10.71 -4.38
CA LYS A 145 -0.17 12.00 -4.50
C LYS A 145 -1.59 11.82 -4.99
N LYS A 146 -1.79 11.08 -6.08
CA LYS A 146 -3.11 10.80 -6.65
C LYS A 146 -4.04 10.11 -5.64
N MET A 147 -3.52 9.10 -4.91
CA MET A 147 -4.27 8.39 -3.87
C MET A 147 -4.68 9.29 -2.70
N VAL A 148 -3.86 10.24 -2.28
CA VAL A 148 -4.20 11.20 -1.21
C VAL A 148 -5.42 12.04 -1.61
N PHE A 149 -5.44 12.54 -2.85
CA PHE A 149 -6.57 13.31 -3.36
C PHE A 149 -7.83 12.44 -3.52
N ALA A 150 -7.70 11.28 -4.17
CA ALA A 150 -8.82 10.36 -4.33
C ALA A 150 -9.38 9.88 -2.98
N ALA A 151 -8.51 9.61 -2.00
CA ALA A 151 -8.95 9.27 -0.65
C ALA A 151 -9.74 10.42 0.02
N ALA A 152 -9.34 11.67 -0.17
CA ALA A 152 -10.07 12.82 0.38
C ALA A 152 -11.47 12.98 -0.23
N GLU A 153 -11.63 12.68 -1.51
CA GLU A 153 -12.91 12.72 -2.23
C GLU A 153 -13.82 11.53 -1.89
N TYR A 154 -13.25 10.38 -1.57
CA TYR A 154 -14.02 9.18 -1.20
C TYR A 154 -14.68 9.37 0.17
N ASN A 155 -16.00 9.28 0.24
CA ASN A 155 -16.72 9.38 1.51
C ASN A 155 -16.81 8.03 2.21
N GLY A 156 -15.87 7.76 3.12
CA GLY A 156 -15.80 6.51 3.87
C GLY A 156 -14.39 6.24 4.40
N PRO A 157 -14.19 5.10 5.09
CA PRO A 157 -12.91 4.74 5.67
C PRO A 157 -11.92 4.27 4.59
N VAL A 158 -10.71 4.82 4.63
CA VAL A 158 -9.61 4.46 3.73
C VAL A 158 -8.35 4.17 4.56
N TYR A 159 -7.71 3.04 4.30
CA TYR A 159 -6.37 2.72 4.78
C TYR A 159 -5.37 2.95 3.64
N LEU A 160 -4.50 3.93 3.79
CA LEU A 160 -3.47 4.30 2.83
C LEU A 160 -2.10 3.87 3.36
N ARG A 161 -1.59 2.77 2.83
CA ARG A 161 -0.35 2.12 3.26
C ARG A 161 0.89 2.76 2.68
N LEU A 162 1.77 3.32 3.51
CA LEU A 162 2.94 4.07 3.06
C LEU A 162 4.26 3.45 3.57
N GLY A 163 5.27 3.41 2.71
CA GLY A 163 6.61 2.91 3.03
C GLY A 163 7.58 3.98 3.55
N ARG A 164 8.72 3.52 4.10
CA ARG A 164 9.82 4.36 4.57
C ARG A 164 10.87 4.61 3.50
N LEU A 165 11.21 3.58 2.71
CA LEU A 165 12.28 3.66 1.70
C LEU A 165 11.93 4.60 0.55
N ASP A 166 12.96 5.21 -0.01
CA ASP A 166 12.84 5.89 -1.29
C ASP A 166 12.69 4.86 -2.41
N VAL A 167 11.66 5.01 -3.22
CA VAL A 167 11.34 4.17 -4.36
C VAL A 167 11.51 4.94 -5.67
N GLU A 168 11.79 4.24 -6.76
CA GLU A 168 11.88 4.83 -8.10
C GLU A 168 10.50 5.29 -8.56
N THR A 169 10.43 6.45 -9.22
CA THR A 169 9.20 6.89 -9.88
C THR A 169 9.03 6.10 -11.17
N VAL A 170 7.97 5.29 -11.23
CA VAL A 170 7.67 4.40 -12.37
C VAL A 170 6.45 4.88 -13.17
N LEU A 171 5.66 5.78 -12.61
CA LEU A 171 4.48 6.37 -13.23
C LEU A 171 4.77 7.79 -13.68
N ASP A 172 4.13 8.24 -14.74
CA ASP A 172 4.22 9.63 -15.20
C ASP A 172 3.16 10.52 -14.51
N ASP A 173 3.34 11.84 -14.61
CA ASP A 173 2.44 12.81 -13.94
C ASP A 173 0.99 12.79 -14.47
N ASN A 174 0.77 12.25 -15.70
CA ASN A 174 -0.56 12.13 -16.31
C ASN A 174 -1.29 10.85 -15.88
N TYR A 175 -0.64 10.00 -15.04
CA TYR A 175 -1.27 8.81 -14.49
C TYR A 175 -2.61 9.15 -13.85
N ASP A 176 -3.67 8.47 -14.29
CA ASP A 176 -5.01 8.60 -13.73
C ASP A 176 -5.26 7.46 -12.74
N PHE A 177 -5.42 7.82 -11.47
CA PHE A 177 -5.70 6.87 -10.40
C PHE A 177 -7.19 6.86 -10.08
N GLN A 178 -7.78 5.69 -10.07
CA GLN A 178 -9.16 5.46 -9.62
C GLN A 178 -9.18 4.32 -8.60
N ILE A 179 -9.90 4.53 -7.49
CA ILE A 179 -10.08 3.49 -6.47
C ILE A 179 -10.78 2.28 -7.10
N GLY A 180 -10.18 1.10 -6.94
CA GLY A 180 -10.73 -0.15 -7.46
C GLY A 180 -10.26 -0.52 -8.87
N ILE A 181 -9.44 0.29 -9.51
CA ILE A 181 -8.86 0.03 -10.84
C ILE A 181 -7.37 -0.28 -10.70
N ALA A 182 -6.95 -1.41 -11.26
CA ALA A 182 -5.54 -1.79 -11.39
C ALA A 182 -4.98 -1.32 -12.74
N ASN A 183 -3.68 -1.03 -12.78
CA ASN A 183 -3.05 -0.50 -13.99
C ASN A 183 -2.06 -1.50 -14.60
N THR A 184 -2.26 -1.84 -15.89
CA THR A 184 -1.29 -2.62 -16.64
C THR A 184 -0.14 -1.72 -17.09
N LEU A 185 1.01 -1.85 -16.45
CA LEU A 185 2.21 -1.05 -16.73
C LEU A 185 3.03 -1.62 -17.89
N LYS A 186 2.91 -2.91 -18.13
CA LYS A 186 3.57 -3.62 -19.25
C LYS A 186 2.69 -4.75 -19.72
N GLU A 187 2.47 -4.83 -21.00
CA GLU A 187 1.76 -5.96 -21.63
C GLU A 187 2.67 -7.17 -21.78
N GLY A 188 2.08 -8.37 -21.74
CA GLY A 188 2.78 -9.64 -21.92
C GLY A 188 1.81 -10.82 -21.97
N ASN A 189 2.28 -11.95 -22.54
CA ASN A 189 1.43 -13.08 -22.88
C ASN A 189 1.84 -14.40 -22.23
N ASP A 190 3.02 -14.49 -21.58
CA ASP A 190 3.46 -15.74 -20.96
C ASP A 190 3.01 -15.84 -19.50
N VAL A 191 3.34 -14.84 -18.67
CA VAL A 191 3.04 -14.80 -17.24
C VAL A 191 2.63 -13.40 -16.83
N THR A 192 1.69 -13.30 -15.91
CA THR A 192 1.36 -12.02 -15.28
C THR A 192 1.99 -11.90 -13.89
N ILE A 193 2.63 -10.75 -13.62
CA ILE A 193 3.03 -10.35 -12.26
C ILE A 193 2.07 -9.25 -11.80
N VAL A 194 1.29 -9.54 -10.76
CA VAL A 194 0.43 -8.58 -10.07
C VAL A 194 1.16 -8.08 -8.84
N SER A 195 1.52 -6.82 -8.80
CA SER A 195 2.34 -6.24 -7.74
C SER A 195 1.65 -5.09 -7.03
N THR A 196 2.09 -4.76 -5.83
CA THR A 196 1.67 -3.58 -5.09
C THR A 196 2.83 -2.94 -4.34
N GLY A 197 2.74 -1.64 -4.09
CA GLY A 197 3.76 -0.91 -3.38
C GLY A 197 5.13 -0.98 -4.08
N LEU A 198 6.18 -1.02 -3.28
CA LEU A 198 7.57 -1.02 -3.80
C LEU A 198 7.90 -2.24 -4.69
N LEU A 199 7.17 -3.36 -4.57
CA LEU A 199 7.41 -4.54 -5.41
C LEU A 199 7.04 -4.33 -6.88
N THR A 200 6.32 -3.26 -7.22
CA THR A 200 6.01 -2.91 -8.62
C THR A 200 7.28 -2.55 -9.40
N GLN A 201 8.22 -1.83 -8.80
CA GLN A 201 9.51 -1.58 -9.48
C GLN A 201 10.34 -2.87 -9.67
N GLU A 202 10.30 -3.81 -8.73
CA GLU A 202 10.97 -5.10 -8.87
C GLU A 202 10.31 -5.98 -9.95
N ALA A 203 8.98 -5.92 -10.07
CA ALA A 203 8.24 -6.59 -11.13
C ALA A 203 8.60 -6.04 -12.53
N LEU A 204 8.72 -4.72 -12.68
CA LEU A 204 9.15 -4.09 -13.94
C LEU A 204 10.58 -4.49 -14.31
N LYS A 205 11.53 -4.45 -13.36
CA LYS A 205 12.91 -4.92 -13.58
C LYS A 205 12.96 -6.38 -14.00
N ALA A 206 12.20 -7.25 -13.33
CA ALA A 206 12.12 -8.67 -13.69
C ALA A 206 11.57 -8.86 -15.11
N ALA A 207 10.55 -8.11 -15.49
CA ALA A 207 9.96 -8.17 -16.82
C ALA A 207 10.91 -7.66 -17.92
N GLU A 208 11.77 -6.67 -17.63
CA GLU A 208 12.80 -6.19 -18.55
C GLU A 208 13.90 -7.24 -18.76
N GLU A 209 14.38 -7.88 -17.71
CA GLU A 209 15.40 -8.93 -17.80
C GLU A 209 14.87 -10.17 -18.54
N LEU A 210 13.65 -10.64 -18.22
CA LEU A 210 13.04 -11.80 -18.86
C LEU A 210 12.75 -11.56 -20.36
N ALA A 211 12.46 -10.32 -20.76
CA ALA A 211 12.28 -9.97 -22.18
C ALA A 211 13.54 -10.24 -23.02
N LYS A 212 14.74 -10.13 -22.44
CA LYS A 212 16.02 -10.47 -23.13
C LYS A 212 16.12 -11.97 -23.46
N GLU A 213 15.35 -12.78 -22.76
CA GLU A 213 15.25 -14.24 -22.96
C GLU A 213 13.98 -14.64 -23.74
N ASN A 214 13.30 -13.67 -24.38
CA ASN A 214 12.05 -13.86 -25.11
C ASN A 214 10.88 -14.38 -24.25
N ILE A 215 10.89 -14.07 -22.95
CA ILE A 215 9.77 -14.36 -22.04
C ILE A 215 8.96 -13.08 -21.86
N SER A 216 7.68 -13.11 -22.24
CA SER A 216 6.78 -11.96 -22.28
C SER A 216 5.98 -11.85 -20.99
N ILE A 217 6.35 -10.90 -20.12
CA ILE A 217 5.72 -10.69 -18.82
C ILE A 217 4.77 -9.50 -18.86
N ARG A 218 3.52 -9.75 -18.46
CA ARG A 218 2.57 -8.67 -18.10
C ARG A 218 2.83 -8.22 -16.68
N VAL A 219 2.90 -6.90 -16.45
CA VAL A 219 3.03 -6.31 -15.11
C VAL A 219 1.81 -5.46 -14.81
N ILE A 220 1.09 -5.81 -13.75
CA ILE A 220 -0.08 -5.09 -13.26
C ILE A 220 0.27 -4.47 -11.89
N ASN A 221 0.14 -3.15 -11.79
CA ASN A 221 0.17 -2.45 -10.51
C ASN A 221 -1.22 -2.47 -9.89
N CYS A 222 -1.37 -3.16 -8.78
CA CYS A 222 -2.59 -3.22 -7.99
C CYS A 222 -2.49 -2.24 -6.80
N GLY A 223 -2.62 -0.96 -7.09
CA GLY A 223 -2.56 0.11 -6.08
C GLY A 223 -3.77 0.10 -5.14
N THR A 224 -4.92 -0.42 -5.58
CA THR A 224 -6.08 -0.70 -4.73
C THR A 224 -6.18 -2.20 -4.48
N ILE A 225 -5.97 -2.61 -3.22
CA ILE A 225 -6.07 -4.03 -2.83
C ILE A 225 -7.51 -4.40 -2.47
N LYS A 226 -8.27 -3.43 -1.96
CA LYS A 226 -9.71 -3.56 -1.67
C LYS A 226 -10.42 -2.24 -1.97
N PRO A 227 -11.43 -2.24 -2.87
CA PRO A 227 -11.88 -3.39 -3.67
C PRO A 227 -10.83 -3.85 -4.68
N LEU A 228 -10.76 -5.15 -4.94
CA LEU A 228 -9.88 -5.71 -5.98
C LEU A 228 -10.48 -5.45 -7.36
N ASP A 229 -9.66 -5.07 -8.34
CA ASP A 229 -10.05 -5.03 -9.75
C ASP A 229 -10.14 -6.45 -10.33
N GLY A 230 -11.29 -7.08 -10.11
CA GLY A 230 -11.52 -8.45 -10.56
C GLY A 230 -11.52 -8.59 -12.08
N GLU A 231 -11.94 -7.56 -12.82
CA GLU A 231 -12.00 -7.60 -14.30
C GLU A 231 -10.59 -7.69 -14.89
N THR A 232 -9.69 -6.82 -14.46
CA THR A 232 -8.28 -6.82 -14.89
C THR A 232 -7.57 -8.12 -14.49
N ILE A 233 -7.82 -8.62 -13.28
CA ILE A 233 -7.23 -9.88 -12.79
C ILE A 233 -7.77 -11.08 -13.58
N LEU A 234 -9.07 -11.14 -13.84
CA LEU A 234 -9.69 -12.21 -14.63
C LEU A 234 -9.14 -12.25 -16.06
N LYS A 235 -9.05 -11.09 -16.70
CA LYS A 235 -8.47 -10.97 -18.05
C LYS A 235 -7.02 -11.48 -18.06
N ALA A 236 -6.23 -11.08 -17.09
CA ALA A 236 -4.84 -11.54 -16.97
C ALA A 236 -4.74 -13.07 -16.81
N ALA A 237 -5.61 -13.66 -15.97
CA ALA A 237 -5.67 -15.11 -15.76
C ALA A 237 -6.06 -15.90 -17.02
N GLN A 238 -6.92 -15.32 -17.86
CA GLN A 238 -7.36 -15.94 -19.13
C GLN A 238 -6.30 -15.85 -20.25
N GLU A 239 -5.47 -14.81 -20.21
CA GLU A 239 -4.53 -14.49 -21.28
C GLU A 239 -3.10 -14.93 -21.02
N THR A 240 -2.75 -15.36 -19.79
CA THR A 240 -1.41 -15.81 -19.42
C THR A 240 -1.45 -17.18 -18.71
N LYS A 241 -0.33 -17.90 -18.72
CA LYS A 241 -0.25 -19.28 -18.22
C LYS A 241 -0.49 -19.41 -16.70
N PHE A 242 -0.01 -18.43 -15.93
CA PHE A 242 -0.19 -18.35 -14.49
C PHE A 242 0.10 -16.92 -13.99
N ILE A 243 -0.23 -16.68 -12.74
CA ILE A 243 -0.02 -15.38 -12.08
C ILE A 243 1.01 -15.52 -10.95
N ILE A 244 1.90 -14.52 -10.83
CA ILE A 244 2.72 -14.30 -9.64
C ILE A 244 2.22 -13.03 -8.97
N THR A 245 1.94 -13.06 -7.67
CA THR A 245 1.68 -11.84 -6.90
C THR A 245 2.92 -11.42 -6.14
N ALA A 246 3.18 -10.11 -6.05
CA ALA A 246 4.37 -9.57 -5.39
C ALA A 246 3.99 -8.44 -4.42
N GLU A 247 4.28 -8.64 -3.13
CA GLU A 247 3.91 -7.73 -2.05
C GLU A 247 4.95 -7.72 -0.93
N GLU A 248 5.20 -6.57 -0.34
CA GLU A 248 6.00 -6.41 0.87
C GLU A 248 5.13 -6.63 2.12
N HIS A 249 4.59 -7.83 2.24
CA HIS A 249 3.63 -8.24 3.26
C HIS A 249 3.69 -9.75 3.42
N SER A 250 3.08 -10.30 4.47
CA SER A 250 2.88 -11.74 4.60
C SER A 250 2.12 -12.28 3.38
N VAL A 251 2.52 -13.48 2.92
CA VAL A 251 1.77 -14.21 1.87
C VAL A 251 0.37 -14.63 2.32
N ILE A 252 0.05 -14.45 3.62
CA ILE A 252 -1.23 -14.80 4.24
C ILE A 252 -2.08 -13.52 4.35
N GLY A 253 -3.24 -13.52 3.71
CA GLY A 253 -4.24 -12.44 3.83
C GLY A 253 -3.97 -11.17 3.03
N GLY A 254 -2.80 -11.01 2.38
CA GLY A 254 -2.44 -9.85 1.57
C GLY A 254 -3.01 -9.87 0.15
N LEU A 255 -2.29 -9.22 -0.79
CA LEU A 255 -2.65 -9.15 -2.21
C LEU A 255 -2.74 -10.55 -2.83
N GLY A 256 -1.76 -11.43 -2.57
CA GLY A 256 -1.76 -12.76 -3.12
C GLY A 256 -2.95 -13.60 -2.67
N SER A 257 -3.45 -13.38 -1.45
CA SER A 257 -4.68 -14.00 -0.97
C SER A 257 -5.90 -13.43 -1.67
N ALA A 258 -5.99 -12.08 -1.84
CA ALA A 258 -7.09 -11.43 -2.56
C ALA A 258 -7.24 -11.96 -3.99
N VAL A 259 -6.14 -12.04 -4.73
CA VAL A 259 -6.11 -12.57 -6.10
C VAL A 259 -6.49 -14.05 -6.12
N SER A 260 -5.96 -14.87 -5.21
CA SER A 260 -6.27 -16.30 -5.15
C SER A 260 -7.74 -16.57 -4.77
N GLU A 261 -8.29 -15.84 -3.81
CA GLU A 261 -9.69 -15.91 -3.39
C GLU A 261 -10.61 -15.60 -4.59
N PHE A 262 -10.39 -14.50 -5.27
CA PHE A 262 -11.17 -14.08 -6.43
C PHE A 262 -11.10 -15.11 -7.57
N LEU A 263 -9.91 -15.57 -7.93
CA LEU A 263 -9.72 -16.49 -9.04
C LEU A 263 -10.25 -17.91 -8.72
N SER A 264 -10.24 -18.34 -7.46
CA SER A 264 -10.79 -19.64 -7.09
C SER A 264 -12.29 -19.76 -7.37
N GLU A 265 -13.02 -18.64 -7.34
CA GLU A 265 -14.47 -18.57 -7.58
C GLU A 265 -14.82 -18.24 -9.04
N THR A 266 -13.90 -17.60 -9.78
CA THR A 266 -14.21 -17.10 -11.14
C THR A 266 -13.49 -17.85 -12.26
N HIS A 267 -12.19 -18.06 -12.12
CA HIS A 267 -11.34 -18.73 -13.12
C HIS A 267 -10.14 -19.39 -12.42
N PRO A 268 -10.26 -20.62 -11.92
CA PRO A 268 -9.19 -21.30 -11.20
C PRO A 268 -7.87 -21.28 -11.95
N THR A 269 -6.91 -20.57 -11.41
CA THR A 269 -5.61 -20.30 -12.05
C THR A 269 -4.49 -20.55 -11.03
N LEU A 270 -3.34 -21.04 -11.49
CA LEU A 270 -2.16 -21.16 -10.63
C LEU A 270 -1.67 -19.77 -10.21
N VAL A 271 -1.73 -19.48 -8.91
CA VAL A 271 -1.19 -18.25 -8.33
C VAL A 271 0.01 -18.59 -7.45
N LYS A 272 1.17 -18.07 -7.80
CA LYS A 272 2.38 -18.10 -6.96
C LYS A 272 2.50 -16.77 -6.22
N LYS A 273 2.89 -16.81 -4.97
CA LYS A 273 2.98 -15.60 -4.13
C LYS A 273 4.43 -15.28 -3.81
N LEU A 274 4.85 -14.05 -4.04
CA LEU A 274 6.10 -13.49 -3.49
C LEU A 274 5.74 -12.52 -2.38
N GLY A 275 6.21 -12.81 -1.17
CA GLY A 275 5.98 -12.03 0.04
C GLY A 275 6.77 -12.62 1.20
N VAL A 276 6.48 -12.19 2.41
CA VAL A 276 7.12 -12.73 3.62
C VAL A 276 6.43 -14.03 4.04
N TYR A 277 7.19 -15.13 4.10
CA TYR A 277 6.68 -16.46 4.42
C TYR A 277 6.75 -16.75 5.92
N ASP A 278 5.62 -16.60 6.60
CA ASP A 278 5.34 -17.03 7.99
C ASP A 278 6.54 -16.89 8.96
N LYS A 279 7.18 -15.72 8.94
CA LYS A 279 8.30 -15.38 9.82
C LYS A 279 8.30 -13.90 10.16
N PHE A 280 8.70 -13.59 11.38
CA PHE A 280 8.93 -12.21 11.77
C PHE A 280 10.16 -11.63 11.07
N GLY A 281 10.17 -10.31 10.93
CA GLY A 281 11.33 -9.58 10.48
C GLY A 281 12.41 -9.46 11.55
N GLN A 282 13.45 -8.69 11.23
CA GLN A 282 14.58 -8.42 12.11
C GLN A 282 15.15 -7.03 11.84
N SER A 283 16.03 -6.55 12.71
CA SER A 283 16.78 -5.32 12.47
C SER A 283 17.79 -5.50 11.35
N GLY A 284 17.96 -4.46 10.54
CA GLY A 284 18.87 -4.40 9.40
C GLY A 284 18.55 -3.16 8.55
N LYS A 285 19.34 -2.88 7.52
CA LYS A 285 18.97 -1.84 6.56
C LYS A 285 17.80 -2.30 5.71
N GLY A 286 16.89 -1.39 5.34
CA GLY A 286 15.69 -1.74 4.61
C GLY A 286 15.96 -2.53 3.32
N ALA A 287 16.94 -2.14 2.52
CA ALA A 287 17.34 -2.87 1.31
C ALA A 287 17.87 -4.29 1.62
N GLU A 288 18.69 -4.43 2.67
CA GLU A 288 19.20 -5.75 3.11
C GLU A 288 18.05 -6.67 3.57
N MET A 289 17.01 -6.09 4.17
CA MET A 289 15.83 -6.87 4.59
C MET A 289 15.01 -7.36 3.38
N LEU A 290 14.88 -6.55 2.34
CA LEU A 290 14.24 -6.99 1.09
C LEU A 290 15.01 -8.15 0.45
N GLU A 291 16.33 -8.05 0.35
CA GLU A 291 17.18 -9.14 -0.15
C GLU A 291 17.07 -10.40 0.70
N LYS A 292 17.13 -10.27 2.04
CA LYS A 292 17.02 -11.40 2.96
C LYS A 292 15.67 -12.12 2.90
N CYS A 293 14.62 -11.38 2.61
CA CYS A 293 13.28 -11.92 2.39
C CYS A 293 13.05 -12.32 0.92
N GLU A 294 14.06 -12.23 0.07
CA GLU A 294 14.01 -12.52 -1.36
C GLU A 294 12.94 -11.66 -2.11
N LEU A 295 12.57 -10.49 -1.59
CA LEU A 295 11.62 -9.58 -2.23
C LEU A 295 12.29 -8.76 -3.33
N THR A 296 12.73 -9.44 -4.38
CA THR A 296 13.62 -8.90 -5.42
C THR A 296 13.20 -9.33 -6.82
N ALA A 297 13.65 -8.58 -7.83
CA ALA A 297 13.50 -8.95 -9.24
C ALA A 297 14.15 -10.31 -9.56
N ALA A 298 15.29 -10.62 -8.95
CA ALA A 298 15.97 -11.89 -9.14
C ALA A 298 15.09 -13.08 -8.71
N LYS A 299 14.37 -12.97 -7.58
CA LYS A 299 13.43 -13.99 -7.13
C LYS A 299 12.23 -14.13 -8.07
N LEU A 300 11.68 -13.03 -8.54
CA LEU A 300 10.59 -13.04 -9.54
C LEU A 300 11.03 -13.78 -10.81
N ILE A 301 12.24 -13.50 -11.31
CA ILE A 301 12.82 -14.16 -12.49
C ILE A 301 12.92 -15.67 -12.24
N SER A 302 13.46 -16.10 -11.09
CA SER A 302 13.54 -17.51 -10.72
C SER A 302 12.16 -18.18 -10.70
N MET A 303 11.18 -17.55 -10.03
CA MET A 303 9.80 -18.07 -9.95
C MET A 303 9.15 -18.22 -11.33
N VAL A 304 9.38 -17.28 -12.24
CA VAL A 304 8.89 -17.38 -13.63
C VAL A 304 9.52 -18.58 -14.32
N LYS A 305 10.84 -18.70 -14.31
CA LYS A 305 11.58 -19.78 -15.00
C LYS A 305 11.27 -21.18 -14.45
N GLU A 306 11.07 -21.30 -13.15
CA GLU A 306 10.74 -22.57 -12.49
C GLU A 306 9.34 -23.08 -12.87
N ASN A 307 8.41 -22.19 -13.16
CA ASN A 307 7.00 -22.53 -13.42
C ASN A 307 6.59 -22.44 -14.90
N LEU A 308 7.45 -21.94 -15.79
CA LEU A 308 7.24 -21.96 -17.24
C LEU A 308 7.65 -23.25 -17.94
N LYS A 309 8.31 -24.17 -17.23
CA LYS A 309 8.81 -25.44 -17.77
C LYS A 309 7.70 -26.41 -18.13
#